data_0a1657e3ddb803c4d2e1b7a00cbb384c
#
_entry.id   0a1657e3ddb803c4d2e1b7a00cbb384c
#
_cell.length_a   1.000
_cell.length_b   1.000
_cell.length_c   1.000
_cell.angle_alpha   90.00
_cell.angle_beta   90.00
_cell.angle_gamma   90.00
#
_symmetry.space_group_name_H-M   'P 1'
#
loop_
_entity.id
_entity.type
_entity.pdbx_description
1 polymer ?
#
loop_
_entity_poly.entity_id
_entity_poly.type
_entity_poly.pdbx_seq_one_letter_code
_entity_poly.pdbx_strand_id
1 'polypeptide(L)'
;AVDAGEQQIEYEIGADENEEGKIRLSWGRVIGTYAEREKLTAMQILSDVLTGNNQAPLTKAVLEDGLAETMRLYTIDGVANPWVKIEARNVKKENCKQVEARIFDTLNTLANGGLDHEKLEASMANLEFQMRERDYGSYPQGLILGMQVLDSWLYGGSPEANLQIGDLFVHLREKMKQGYFEHLIREELLENPHRCKVTLIPSKTAGEARRAKEAKRIEDESAMWSDKTREEIIAKQERLEAWQNSEDTPEQLAALPHLELSDLSRTPQEQPIEELVIDGQKLLVHRVNSSGIAYITLYFDENHYTEAELPALGLLCRLFGNLETTQSSVEELNNRVRLLCGSMTFFISTFNIKDDSSCCTVKLCASFSTLESNVDQAVSLAAEILTQTRFDTANSEKAVLDLLRQIKMGCFEQTVM
;
A
#
# COMPACT_ATOMS: atom_id res chain seq x y z
N ALA A 1 -22.72 -21.78 -2.35
CA ALA A 1 -23.13 -20.60 -1.60
C ALA A 1 -22.63 -20.74 -0.16
N VAL A 2 -22.05 -19.71 0.40
CA VAL A 2 -21.70 -19.67 1.83
C VAL A 2 -22.90 -19.11 2.55
N ASP A 3 -23.44 -19.84 3.52
CA ASP A 3 -24.55 -19.34 4.33
C ASP A 3 -24.08 -18.18 5.22
N ALA A 4 -24.93 -17.19 5.44
CA ALA A 4 -24.65 -16.11 6.35
C ALA A 4 -24.40 -16.66 7.77
N GLY A 5 -23.30 -16.26 8.39
CA GLY A 5 -22.92 -16.78 9.70
C GLY A 5 -22.28 -15.73 10.59
N GLU A 6 -22.41 -15.94 11.90
CA GLU A 6 -21.69 -15.18 12.92
C GLU A 6 -20.91 -16.16 13.80
N GLN A 7 -19.64 -15.86 14.07
CA GLN A 7 -18.77 -16.66 14.93
C GLN A 7 -18.02 -15.77 15.91
N GLN A 8 -17.83 -16.31 17.11
CA GLN A 8 -16.94 -15.74 18.13
C GLN A 8 -15.79 -16.71 18.36
N ILE A 9 -14.57 -16.20 18.25
CA ILE A 9 -13.35 -17.00 18.37
C ILE A 9 -12.44 -16.30 19.38
N GLU A 10 -11.96 -17.05 20.35
CA GLU A 10 -10.93 -16.56 21.27
C GLU A 10 -9.56 -16.60 20.59
N TYR A 11 -8.75 -15.56 20.80
CA TYR A 11 -7.35 -15.53 20.39
C TYR A 11 -6.43 -15.25 21.56
N GLU A 12 -5.25 -15.85 21.51
CA GLU A 12 -4.25 -15.76 22.57
C GLU A 12 -3.63 -14.37 22.63
N ILE A 13 -3.54 -13.82 23.83
CA ILE A 13 -2.75 -12.63 24.17
C ILE A 13 -1.73 -12.97 25.25
N GLY A 14 -0.72 -12.13 25.42
CA GLY A 14 0.29 -12.29 26.46
C GLY A 14 -0.31 -12.30 27.88
N ALA A 15 0.30 -13.04 28.82
CA ALA A 15 -0.17 -13.13 30.20
C ALA A 15 -0.25 -11.76 30.89
N ASP A 16 0.70 -10.87 30.57
CA ASP A 16 0.80 -9.51 31.14
C ASP A 16 -0.03 -8.47 30.39
N GLU A 17 -0.68 -8.87 29.28
CA GLU A 17 -1.49 -7.96 28.48
C GLU A 17 -2.89 -7.77 29.09
N ASN A 18 -3.45 -6.56 28.92
CA ASN A 18 -4.83 -6.29 29.26
C ASN A 18 -5.77 -6.81 28.17
N GLU A 19 -6.85 -7.50 28.53
CA GLU A 19 -7.90 -7.96 27.62
C GLU A 19 -8.83 -6.83 27.18
N GLU A 20 -8.95 -5.77 28.00
CA GLU A 20 -9.83 -4.65 27.70
C GLU A 20 -9.41 -3.91 26.44
N GLY A 21 -10.36 -3.61 25.57
CA GLY A 21 -10.13 -2.84 24.36
C GLY A 21 -9.37 -3.58 23.25
N LYS A 22 -9.32 -4.93 23.28
CA LYS A 22 -8.60 -5.73 22.26
C LYS A 22 -9.51 -6.60 21.40
N ILE A 23 -10.82 -6.38 21.45
CA ILE A 23 -11.74 -7.09 20.55
C ILE A 23 -11.49 -6.64 19.10
N ARG A 24 -11.52 -7.61 18.18
CA ARG A 24 -11.47 -7.36 16.74
C ARG A 24 -12.79 -7.79 16.11
N LEU A 25 -13.42 -6.88 15.39
CA LEU A 25 -14.65 -7.13 14.66
C LEU A 25 -14.34 -7.21 13.17
N SER A 26 -14.84 -8.23 12.50
CA SER A 26 -14.61 -8.42 11.07
C SER A 26 -15.91 -8.83 10.37
N TRP A 27 -16.18 -8.22 9.23
CA TRP A 27 -17.31 -8.55 8.36
C TRP A 27 -16.78 -8.89 6.97
N GLY A 28 -16.95 -10.15 6.56
CA GLY A 28 -16.55 -10.64 5.25
C GLY A 28 -17.74 -10.70 4.28
N ARG A 29 -17.49 -10.44 3.00
CA ARG A 29 -18.45 -10.57 1.90
C ARG A 29 -17.76 -11.17 0.68
N VAL A 30 -18.31 -12.23 0.12
CA VAL A 30 -17.86 -12.75 -1.18
C VAL A 30 -18.46 -11.88 -2.27
N ILE A 31 -17.63 -11.31 -3.13
CA ILE A 31 -18.04 -10.28 -4.11
C ILE A 31 -18.02 -10.77 -5.56
N GLY A 32 -18.02 -12.08 -5.79
CA GLY A 32 -18.09 -12.64 -7.12
C GLY A 32 -16.98 -13.64 -7.43
N THR A 33 -16.42 -13.54 -8.62
CA THR A 33 -15.37 -14.44 -9.11
C THR A 33 -14.15 -13.66 -9.61
N TYR A 34 -13.04 -14.38 -9.77
CA TYR A 34 -11.79 -13.84 -10.33
C TYR A 34 -11.96 -13.15 -11.71
N ALA A 35 -13.01 -13.52 -12.46
CA ALA A 35 -13.25 -12.98 -13.80
C ALA A 35 -13.82 -11.55 -13.80
N GLU A 36 -14.33 -11.07 -12.68
CA GLU A 36 -15.00 -9.76 -12.56
C GLU A 36 -14.01 -8.63 -12.24
N ARG A 37 -12.93 -8.55 -13.03
CA ARG A 37 -11.80 -7.64 -12.79
C ARG A 37 -12.20 -6.18 -12.58
N GLU A 38 -13.12 -5.67 -13.38
CA GLU A 38 -13.56 -4.28 -13.28
C GLU A 38 -14.21 -4.01 -11.92
N LYS A 39 -15.07 -4.93 -11.44
CA LYS A 39 -15.68 -4.85 -10.11
C LYS A 39 -14.63 -4.95 -9.00
N LEU A 40 -13.66 -5.85 -9.14
CA LEU A 40 -12.58 -6.00 -8.15
C LEU A 40 -11.73 -4.73 -8.07
N THR A 41 -11.37 -4.14 -9.20
CA THR A 41 -10.67 -2.85 -9.24
C THR A 41 -11.49 -1.73 -8.63
N ALA A 42 -12.80 -1.67 -8.91
CA ALA A 42 -13.70 -0.69 -8.28
C ALA A 42 -13.78 -0.88 -6.76
N MET A 43 -13.76 -2.12 -6.27
CA MET A 43 -13.73 -2.40 -4.83
C MET A 43 -12.41 -2.01 -4.17
N GLN A 44 -11.28 -2.11 -4.86
CA GLN A 44 -9.99 -1.58 -4.39
C GLN A 44 -10.04 -0.06 -4.25
N ILE A 45 -10.58 0.64 -5.25
CA ILE A 45 -10.79 2.10 -5.21
C ILE A 45 -11.70 2.47 -4.04
N LEU A 46 -12.82 1.79 -3.86
CA LEU A 46 -13.70 1.99 -2.71
C LEU A 46 -13.00 1.76 -1.37
N SER A 47 -12.15 0.75 -1.29
CA SER A 47 -11.39 0.46 -0.07
C SER A 47 -10.49 1.64 0.33
N ASP A 48 -9.81 2.25 -0.64
CA ASP A 48 -8.99 3.44 -0.41
C ASP A 48 -9.85 4.66 -0.05
N VAL A 49 -10.91 4.94 -0.78
CA VAL A 49 -11.81 6.08 -0.51
C VAL A 49 -12.46 5.99 0.86
N LEU A 50 -12.88 4.79 1.27
CA LEU A 50 -13.61 4.58 2.52
C LEU A 50 -12.71 4.47 3.76
N THR A 51 -11.48 3.96 3.61
CA THR A 51 -10.57 3.67 4.76
C THR A 51 -9.09 3.98 4.51
N GLY A 52 -8.71 4.57 3.40
CA GLY A 52 -7.31 4.77 3.01
C GLY A 52 -6.52 5.75 3.91
N ASN A 53 -7.20 6.60 4.66
CA ASN A 53 -6.57 7.52 5.61
C ASN A 53 -7.53 7.88 6.77
N ASN A 54 -7.03 8.64 7.75
CA ASN A 54 -7.81 9.00 8.94
C ASN A 54 -9.02 9.93 8.66
N GLN A 55 -9.05 10.61 7.52
CA GLN A 55 -10.17 11.47 7.10
C GLN A 55 -11.17 10.72 6.19
N ALA A 56 -10.86 9.46 5.83
CA ALA A 56 -11.76 8.62 5.06
C ALA A 56 -13.05 8.35 5.86
N PRO A 57 -14.23 8.30 5.21
CA PRO A 57 -15.52 8.33 5.89
C PRO A 57 -15.72 7.26 6.96
N LEU A 58 -15.38 6.00 6.68
CA LEU A 58 -15.52 4.92 7.65
C LEU A 58 -14.49 5.02 8.78
N THR A 59 -13.26 5.36 8.44
CA THR A 59 -12.19 5.53 9.44
C THR A 59 -12.57 6.65 10.40
N LYS A 60 -12.94 7.80 9.86
CA LYS A 60 -13.35 8.96 10.65
C LYS A 60 -14.53 8.64 11.56
N ALA A 61 -15.58 8.01 11.01
CA ALA A 61 -16.80 7.68 11.75
C ALA A 61 -16.57 6.78 12.98
N VAL A 62 -15.52 5.97 12.96
CA VAL A 62 -15.23 5.02 14.04
C VAL A 62 -14.12 5.53 14.97
N LEU A 63 -13.12 6.26 14.46
CA LEU A 63 -11.97 6.70 15.23
C LEU A 63 -12.22 8.01 15.99
N GLU A 64 -12.99 8.96 15.43
CA GLU A 64 -13.26 10.26 16.09
C GLU A 64 -13.91 10.11 17.47
N ASP A 65 -14.82 9.16 17.61
CA ASP A 65 -15.51 8.88 18.87
C ASP A 65 -14.72 7.91 19.78
N GLY A 66 -13.50 7.53 19.40
CA GLY A 66 -12.67 6.58 20.15
C GLY A 66 -13.29 5.18 20.29
N LEU A 67 -14.11 4.78 19.32
CA LEU A 67 -14.82 3.50 19.33
C LEU A 67 -13.91 2.32 18.99
N ALA A 68 -12.88 2.56 18.18
CA ALA A 68 -11.83 1.62 17.84
C ALA A 68 -10.51 2.36 17.59
N GLU A 69 -9.38 1.65 17.55
CA GLU A 69 -8.09 2.24 17.22
C GLU A 69 -7.76 2.16 15.72
N THR A 70 -8.28 1.16 15.02
CA THR A 70 -8.11 1.05 13.57
C THR A 70 -9.38 0.61 12.89
N MET A 71 -9.59 1.13 11.69
CA MET A 71 -10.67 0.77 10.79
C MET A 71 -10.09 0.54 9.39
N ARG A 72 -10.40 -0.60 8.77
CA ARG A 72 -9.93 -0.94 7.42
C ARG A 72 -11.00 -1.66 6.62
N LEU A 73 -11.05 -1.37 5.34
CA LEU A 73 -11.75 -2.16 4.34
C LEU A 73 -10.72 -2.54 3.28
N TYR A 74 -10.67 -3.78 2.89
CA TYR A 74 -9.77 -4.25 1.84
C TYR A 74 -10.34 -5.44 1.10
N THR A 75 -9.98 -5.53 -0.16
CA THR A 75 -10.35 -6.62 -1.06
C THR A 75 -9.27 -7.70 -1.00
N ILE A 76 -9.68 -8.95 -0.90
CA ILE A 76 -8.82 -10.12 -1.07
C ILE A 76 -9.18 -10.72 -2.42
N ASP A 77 -8.29 -10.53 -3.37
CA ASP A 77 -8.31 -11.08 -4.73
C ASP A 77 -7.28 -12.20 -4.89
N GLY A 78 -6.96 -12.63 -6.10
CA GLY A 78 -6.05 -13.75 -6.35
C GLY A 78 -6.61 -15.12 -5.94
N VAL A 79 -7.92 -15.21 -5.71
CA VAL A 79 -8.65 -16.43 -5.34
C VAL A 79 -9.84 -16.64 -6.26
N ALA A 80 -10.33 -17.90 -6.36
CA ALA A 80 -11.47 -18.22 -7.25
C ALA A 80 -12.71 -17.36 -6.97
N ASN A 81 -12.99 -17.10 -5.69
CA ASN A 81 -14.08 -16.26 -5.24
C ASN A 81 -13.53 -15.11 -4.35
N PRO A 82 -13.19 -13.96 -4.94
CA PRO A 82 -12.75 -12.79 -4.22
C PRO A 82 -13.76 -12.32 -3.18
N TRP A 83 -13.24 -11.72 -2.13
CA TRP A 83 -14.06 -11.23 -1.02
C TRP A 83 -13.50 -9.93 -0.43
N VAL A 84 -14.37 -9.18 0.20
CA VAL A 84 -14.00 -7.97 0.94
C VAL A 84 -14.11 -8.20 2.43
N LYS A 85 -13.23 -7.53 3.18
CA LYS A 85 -13.21 -7.55 4.63
C LYS A 85 -13.28 -6.13 5.18
N ILE A 86 -14.29 -5.88 6.00
CA ILE A 86 -14.38 -4.71 6.87
C ILE A 86 -13.83 -5.14 8.23
N GLU A 87 -12.89 -4.42 8.81
CA GLU A 87 -12.26 -4.76 10.08
C GLU A 87 -12.10 -3.54 10.98
N ALA A 88 -12.57 -3.65 12.23
CA ALA A 88 -12.29 -2.72 13.31
C ALA A 88 -11.50 -3.44 14.41
N ARG A 89 -10.39 -2.85 14.86
CA ARG A 89 -9.51 -3.46 15.87
C ARG A 89 -9.44 -2.60 17.12
N ASN A 90 -9.12 -3.27 18.21
CA ASN A 90 -8.96 -2.67 19.53
C ASN A 90 -10.25 -1.97 19.97
N VAL A 91 -11.34 -2.74 19.92
CA VAL A 91 -12.68 -2.31 20.30
C VAL A 91 -12.96 -2.75 21.75
N LYS A 92 -13.53 -1.86 22.56
CA LYS A 92 -14.04 -2.21 23.90
C LYS A 92 -15.34 -2.99 23.76
N LYS A 93 -15.59 -3.91 24.69
CA LYS A 93 -16.76 -4.81 24.66
C LYS A 93 -18.08 -4.05 24.58
N GLU A 94 -18.22 -2.98 25.34
CA GLU A 94 -19.39 -2.10 25.34
C GLU A 94 -19.60 -1.37 24.02
N ASN A 95 -18.54 -1.11 23.26
CA ASN A 95 -18.58 -0.36 22.01
C ASN A 95 -18.89 -1.24 20.78
N CYS A 96 -18.83 -2.58 20.89
CA CYS A 96 -18.96 -3.47 19.72
C CYS A 96 -20.21 -3.22 18.88
N LYS A 97 -21.37 -3.04 19.52
CA LYS A 97 -22.63 -2.75 18.83
C LYS A 97 -22.64 -1.35 18.20
N GLN A 98 -22.04 -0.38 18.87
CA GLN A 98 -21.98 1.00 18.39
C GLN A 98 -21.02 1.11 17.17
N VAL A 99 -19.90 0.41 17.20
CA VAL A 99 -18.97 0.30 16.04
C VAL A 99 -19.72 -0.27 14.84
N GLU A 100 -20.44 -1.40 15.03
CA GLU A 100 -21.21 -2.02 13.95
C GLU A 100 -22.27 -1.07 13.38
N ALA A 101 -23.09 -0.45 14.25
CA ALA A 101 -24.10 0.52 13.83
C ALA A 101 -23.46 1.69 13.06
N ARG A 102 -22.37 2.26 13.58
CA ARG A 102 -21.68 3.39 12.97
C ARG A 102 -21.14 3.05 11.56
N ILE A 103 -20.57 1.88 11.38
CA ILE A 103 -20.08 1.41 10.08
C ILE A 103 -21.22 1.31 9.07
N PHE A 104 -22.29 0.58 9.42
CA PHE A 104 -23.39 0.34 8.49
C PHE A 104 -24.26 1.56 8.24
N ASP A 105 -24.45 2.44 9.23
CA ASP A 105 -25.12 3.73 9.05
C ASP A 105 -24.32 4.65 8.11
N THR A 106 -23.00 4.68 8.25
CA THR A 106 -22.13 5.45 7.34
C THR A 106 -22.20 4.90 5.92
N LEU A 107 -22.11 3.58 5.73
CA LEU A 107 -22.27 2.94 4.42
C LEU A 107 -23.65 3.24 3.80
N ASN A 108 -24.72 3.16 4.58
CA ASN A 108 -26.07 3.52 4.12
C ASN A 108 -26.16 4.99 3.69
N THR A 109 -25.56 5.89 4.45
CA THR A 109 -25.54 7.32 4.12
C THR A 109 -24.81 7.54 2.80
N LEU A 110 -23.62 6.94 2.61
CA LEU A 110 -22.85 7.07 1.39
C LEU A 110 -23.57 6.46 0.18
N ALA A 111 -24.19 5.29 0.33
CA ALA A 111 -24.95 4.64 -0.74
C ALA A 111 -26.19 5.45 -1.19
N ASN A 112 -26.71 6.34 -0.36
CA ASN A 112 -27.91 7.14 -0.64
C ASN A 112 -27.63 8.63 -0.86
N GLY A 113 -26.55 9.17 -0.28
CA GLY A 113 -26.19 10.58 -0.35
C GLY A 113 -25.12 10.93 -1.39
N GLY A 114 -24.55 9.90 -2.00
CA GLY A 114 -23.44 10.03 -2.93
C GLY A 114 -22.08 10.05 -2.26
N LEU A 115 -21.12 9.55 -2.99
CA LEU A 115 -19.70 9.62 -2.63
C LEU A 115 -19.10 10.93 -3.12
N ASP A 116 -18.02 11.35 -2.49
CA ASP A 116 -17.19 12.45 -2.97
C ASP A 116 -16.48 12.04 -4.27
N HIS A 117 -16.92 12.56 -5.39
CA HIS A 117 -16.42 12.23 -6.72
C HIS A 117 -14.96 12.70 -6.93
N GLU A 118 -14.53 13.76 -6.26
CA GLU A 118 -13.14 14.22 -6.33
C GLU A 118 -12.21 13.21 -5.65
N LYS A 119 -12.62 12.65 -4.51
CA LYS A 119 -11.88 11.60 -3.81
C LYS A 119 -11.88 10.29 -4.58
N LEU A 120 -12.99 9.93 -5.24
CA LEU A 120 -13.05 8.77 -6.14
C LEU A 120 -12.10 8.93 -7.32
N GLU A 121 -12.09 10.08 -7.99
CA GLU A 121 -11.19 10.35 -9.12
C GLU A 121 -9.73 10.33 -8.67
N ALA A 122 -9.40 10.92 -7.54
CA ALA A 122 -8.04 10.91 -7.00
C ALA A 122 -7.56 9.48 -6.67
N SER A 123 -8.43 8.64 -6.10
CA SER A 123 -8.11 7.23 -5.83
C SER A 123 -7.97 6.42 -7.13
N MET A 124 -8.84 6.65 -8.13
CA MET A 124 -8.71 6.03 -9.45
C MET A 124 -7.43 6.43 -10.16
N ALA A 125 -7.10 7.72 -10.16
CA ALA A 125 -5.88 8.23 -10.80
C ALA A 125 -4.62 7.63 -10.15
N ASN A 126 -4.60 7.56 -8.83
CA ASN A 126 -3.48 6.94 -8.09
C ASN A 126 -3.33 5.46 -8.40
N LEU A 127 -4.42 4.68 -8.40
CA LEU A 127 -4.38 3.26 -8.73
C LEU A 127 -3.98 3.03 -10.21
N GLU A 128 -4.53 3.81 -11.13
CA GLU A 128 -4.14 3.78 -12.55
C GLU A 128 -2.65 4.06 -12.72
N PHE A 129 -2.14 5.08 -12.04
CA PHE A 129 -0.73 5.42 -12.08
C PHE A 129 0.14 4.25 -11.61
N GLN A 130 -0.15 3.68 -10.43
CA GLN A 130 0.59 2.55 -9.88
C GLN A 130 0.58 1.34 -10.82
N MET A 131 -0.57 1.03 -11.43
CA MET A 131 -0.69 -0.08 -12.38
C MET A 131 0.09 0.16 -13.68
N ARG A 132 0.26 1.42 -14.12
CA ARG A 132 1.05 1.79 -15.29
C ARG A 132 2.54 1.84 -15.01
N GLU A 133 2.92 2.39 -13.85
CA GLU A 133 4.31 2.56 -13.44
C GLU A 133 4.99 1.22 -13.20
N ARG A 134 4.25 0.26 -12.59
CA ARG A 134 4.78 -1.07 -12.26
C ARG A 134 6.07 -1.00 -11.45
N ASP A 135 6.19 0.01 -10.59
CA ASP A 135 7.26 0.07 -9.60
C ASP A 135 6.87 -0.76 -8.38
N TYR A 136 7.54 -1.86 -8.20
CA TYR A 136 7.32 -2.80 -7.10
C TYR A 136 8.45 -2.72 -6.04
N GLY A 137 9.19 -1.62 -6.02
CA GLY A 137 10.30 -1.40 -5.11
C GLY A 137 11.40 -2.44 -5.28
N SER A 138 11.73 -3.15 -4.20
CA SER A 138 12.78 -4.17 -4.21
C SER A 138 12.37 -5.52 -4.83
N TYR A 139 11.10 -5.72 -5.14
CA TYR A 139 10.63 -6.98 -5.74
C TYR A 139 10.96 -7.04 -7.23
N PRO A 140 11.50 -8.17 -7.74
CA PRO A 140 11.68 -8.35 -9.18
C PRO A 140 10.36 -8.21 -9.94
N GLN A 141 10.33 -7.35 -10.93
CA GLN A 141 9.11 -7.07 -11.72
C GLN A 141 8.50 -8.35 -12.31
N GLY A 142 9.33 -9.26 -12.84
CA GLY A 142 8.86 -10.52 -13.40
C GLY A 142 8.15 -11.42 -12.39
N LEU A 143 8.56 -11.40 -11.11
CA LEU A 143 7.87 -12.13 -10.04
C LEU A 143 6.46 -11.60 -9.83
N ILE A 144 6.30 -10.30 -9.69
CA ILE A 144 4.98 -9.68 -9.45
C ILE A 144 4.06 -9.87 -10.66
N LEU A 145 4.58 -9.67 -11.88
CA LEU A 145 3.80 -9.94 -13.10
C LEU A 145 3.40 -11.42 -13.21
N GLY A 146 4.29 -12.34 -12.83
CA GLY A 146 3.99 -13.77 -12.76
C GLY A 146 2.86 -14.07 -11.77
N MET A 147 2.86 -13.45 -10.59
CA MET A 147 1.77 -13.58 -9.61
C MET A 147 0.45 -13.05 -10.17
N GLN A 148 0.46 -11.88 -10.81
CA GLN A 148 -0.74 -11.31 -11.45
C GLN A 148 -1.32 -12.19 -12.57
N VAL A 149 -0.46 -12.88 -13.32
CA VAL A 149 -0.90 -13.89 -14.29
C VAL A 149 -1.65 -15.03 -13.61
N LEU A 150 -1.16 -15.50 -12.47
CA LEU A 150 -1.76 -16.60 -11.72
C LEU A 150 -3.14 -16.25 -11.16
N ASP A 151 -3.42 -14.98 -10.84
CA ASP A 151 -4.71 -14.53 -10.28
C ASP A 151 -5.93 -14.85 -11.16
N SER A 152 -5.73 -15.05 -12.46
CA SER A 152 -6.78 -15.53 -13.36
C SER A 152 -6.51 -16.94 -13.92
N TRP A 153 -5.26 -17.23 -14.28
CA TRP A 153 -4.88 -18.45 -15.00
C TRP A 153 -5.09 -19.71 -14.16
N LEU A 154 -4.85 -19.67 -12.87
CA LEU A 154 -5.11 -20.80 -11.94
C LEU A 154 -6.57 -21.25 -11.94
N TYR A 155 -7.48 -20.37 -12.30
CA TYR A 155 -8.93 -20.63 -12.30
C TYR A 155 -9.51 -20.78 -13.70
N GLY A 156 -8.65 -20.91 -14.72
CA GLY A 156 -9.06 -21.13 -16.12
C GLY A 156 -9.30 -19.86 -16.92
N GLY A 157 -8.94 -18.69 -16.40
CA GLY A 157 -8.96 -17.41 -17.11
C GLY A 157 -7.75 -17.22 -18.02
N SER A 158 -7.74 -16.13 -18.81
CA SER A 158 -6.60 -15.77 -19.63
C SER A 158 -5.41 -15.32 -18.76
N PRO A 159 -4.18 -15.78 -19.05
CA PRO A 159 -2.99 -15.31 -18.37
C PRO A 159 -2.73 -13.80 -18.56
N GLU A 160 -3.25 -13.19 -19.62
CA GLU A 160 -3.06 -11.78 -19.94
C GLU A 160 -4.09 -10.87 -19.24
N ALA A 161 -5.20 -11.45 -18.71
CA ALA A 161 -6.34 -10.67 -18.22
C ALA A 161 -5.95 -9.59 -17.20
N ASN A 162 -5.04 -9.89 -16.27
CA ASN A 162 -4.62 -8.98 -15.21
C ASN A 162 -3.41 -8.10 -15.60
N LEU A 163 -2.78 -8.34 -16.73
CA LEU A 163 -1.65 -7.55 -17.21
C LEU A 163 -2.07 -6.36 -18.08
N GLN A 164 -3.24 -6.44 -18.71
CA GLN A 164 -3.74 -5.40 -19.63
C GLN A 164 -4.56 -4.38 -18.86
N ILE A 165 -4.17 -3.13 -18.86
CA ILE A 165 -4.95 -2.04 -18.25
C ILE A 165 -6.07 -1.61 -19.20
N GLY A 166 -5.74 -1.45 -20.51
CA GLY A 166 -6.70 -1.07 -21.56
C GLY A 166 -7.56 0.13 -21.17
N ASP A 167 -8.86 0.03 -21.43
CA ASP A 167 -9.84 1.06 -21.15
C ASP A 167 -10.51 0.94 -19.77
N LEU A 168 -9.96 0.10 -18.87
CA LEU A 168 -10.54 -0.20 -17.55
C LEU A 168 -10.90 1.08 -16.79
N PHE A 169 -9.96 2.01 -16.67
CA PHE A 169 -10.19 3.25 -15.93
C PHE A 169 -11.10 4.25 -16.68
N VAL A 170 -11.12 4.20 -18.01
CA VAL A 170 -12.08 4.98 -18.81
C VAL A 170 -13.51 4.51 -18.49
N HIS A 171 -13.73 3.20 -18.52
CA HIS A 171 -15.04 2.62 -18.18
C HIS A 171 -15.44 2.90 -16.72
N LEU A 172 -14.50 2.80 -15.77
CA LEU A 172 -14.79 3.11 -14.37
C LEU A 172 -15.18 4.57 -14.15
N ARG A 173 -14.54 5.53 -14.85
CA ARG A 173 -14.91 6.95 -14.81
C ARG A 173 -16.30 7.21 -15.40
N GLU A 174 -16.65 6.52 -16.48
CA GLU A 174 -18.01 6.60 -17.04
C GLU A 174 -19.04 6.04 -16.09
N LYS A 175 -18.77 4.88 -15.49
CA LYS A 175 -19.66 4.25 -14.51
C LYS A 175 -19.79 5.05 -13.22
N MET A 176 -18.73 5.74 -12.77
CA MET A 176 -18.76 6.64 -11.64
C MET A 176 -19.83 7.72 -11.82
N LYS A 177 -19.93 8.32 -13.01
CA LYS A 177 -20.96 9.33 -13.33
C LYS A 177 -22.39 8.79 -13.28
N GLN A 178 -22.54 7.45 -13.29
CA GLN A 178 -23.84 6.76 -13.25
C GLN A 178 -24.17 6.21 -11.84
N GLY A 179 -23.39 6.54 -10.81
CA GLY A 179 -23.61 6.09 -9.44
C GLY A 179 -23.20 4.63 -9.18
N TYR A 180 -22.28 4.09 -9.99
CA TYR A 180 -21.85 2.70 -9.89
C TYR A 180 -21.21 2.37 -8.53
N PHE A 181 -20.44 3.28 -7.96
CA PHE A 181 -19.74 3.05 -6.69
C PHE A 181 -20.72 3.03 -5.51
N GLU A 182 -21.74 3.89 -5.53
CA GLU A 182 -22.84 3.86 -4.57
C GLU A 182 -23.64 2.55 -4.66
N HIS A 183 -23.84 2.07 -5.89
CA HIS A 183 -24.51 0.79 -6.15
C HIS A 183 -23.69 -0.39 -5.61
N LEU A 184 -22.35 -0.39 -5.79
CA LEU A 184 -21.46 -1.39 -5.21
C LEU A 184 -21.51 -1.40 -3.68
N ILE A 185 -21.55 -0.24 -3.03
CA ILE A 185 -21.71 -0.17 -1.57
C ILE A 185 -23.02 -0.88 -1.17
N ARG A 186 -24.11 -0.60 -1.87
CA ARG A 186 -25.41 -1.20 -1.57
C ARG A 186 -25.40 -2.70 -1.80
N GLU A 187 -25.04 -3.14 -2.99
CA GLU A 187 -25.10 -4.56 -3.34
C GLU A 187 -24.09 -5.41 -2.60
N GLU A 188 -22.83 -4.96 -2.56
CA GLU A 188 -21.72 -5.82 -2.08
C GLU A 188 -21.47 -5.67 -0.57
N LEU A 189 -21.67 -4.48 0.01
CA LEU A 189 -21.36 -4.27 1.41
C LEU A 189 -22.58 -4.32 2.34
N LEU A 190 -23.75 -3.89 1.87
CA LEU A 190 -24.98 -3.81 2.69
C LEU A 190 -25.90 -5.03 2.49
N GLU A 191 -26.28 -5.34 1.26
CA GLU A 191 -27.34 -6.29 0.94
C GLU A 191 -26.81 -7.70 0.57
N ASN A 192 -25.51 -7.86 0.39
CA ASN A 192 -24.92 -9.13 -0.04
C ASN A 192 -25.25 -10.28 0.94
N PRO A 193 -25.91 -11.35 0.45
CA PRO A 193 -26.30 -12.49 1.30
C PRO A 193 -25.11 -13.39 1.65
N HIS A 194 -24.03 -13.40 0.85
CA HIS A 194 -22.82 -14.20 1.08
C HIS A 194 -21.90 -13.49 2.09
N ARG A 195 -22.30 -13.49 3.35
CA ARG A 195 -21.65 -12.71 4.39
C ARG A 195 -21.35 -13.51 5.64
N CYS A 196 -20.27 -13.13 6.32
CA CYS A 196 -19.96 -13.62 7.65
C CYS A 196 -19.52 -12.48 8.56
N LYS A 197 -19.77 -12.67 9.86
CA LYS A 197 -19.22 -11.81 10.91
C LYS A 197 -18.38 -12.65 11.85
N VAL A 198 -17.16 -12.20 12.13
CA VAL A 198 -16.25 -12.86 13.07
C VAL A 198 -15.87 -11.85 14.15
N THR A 199 -16.09 -12.23 15.40
CA THR A 199 -15.64 -11.48 16.57
C THR A 199 -14.49 -12.22 17.21
N LEU A 200 -13.29 -11.63 17.19
CA LEU A 200 -12.13 -12.17 17.90
C LEU A 200 -12.07 -11.57 19.31
N ILE A 201 -12.12 -12.44 20.30
CA ILE A 201 -12.11 -12.07 21.72
C ILE A 201 -10.73 -12.37 22.31
N PRO A 202 -10.04 -11.40 22.92
CA PRO A 202 -8.77 -11.66 23.57
C PRO A 202 -8.95 -12.63 24.75
N SER A 203 -8.02 -13.55 24.93
CA SER A 203 -8.06 -14.55 26.02
C SER A 203 -6.64 -14.94 26.41
N LYS A 204 -6.35 -14.91 27.70
CA LYS A 204 -5.06 -15.36 28.27
C LYS A 204 -4.95 -16.88 28.30
N THR A 205 -6.06 -17.60 28.20
CA THR A 205 -6.13 -19.07 28.34
C THR A 205 -6.36 -19.78 26.99
N ALA A 206 -6.73 -19.07 25.93
CA ALA A 206 -7.03 -19.67 24.62
C ALA A 206 -5.85 -20.46 24.03
N GLY A 207 -4.62 -19.97 24.23
CA GLY A 207 -3.42 -20.67 23.79
C GLY A 207 -3.20 -21.99 24.50
N GLU A 208 -3.37 -22.02 25.82
CA GLU A 208 -3.26 -23.25 26.62
C GLU A 208 -4.35 -24.24 26.23
N ALA A 209 -5.60 -23.78 26.08
CA ALA A 209 -6.72 -24.62 25.70
C ALA A 209 -6.50 -25.23 24.29
N ARG A 210 -5.96 -24.46 23.35
CA ARG A 210 -5.60 -24.95 22.01
C ARG A 210 -4.49 -26.00 22.06
N ARG A 211 -3.42 -25.74 22.82
CA ARG A 211 -2.31 -26.70 23.02
C ARG A 211 -2.78 -27.98 23.69
N ALA A 212 -3.62 -27.87 24.71
CA ALA A 212 -4.20 -29.03 25.42
C ALA A 212 -5.10 -29.87 24.48
N LYS A 213 -5.94 -29.20 23.66
CA LYS A 213 -6.77 -29.88 22.67
C LYS A 213 -5.93 -30.60 21.60
N GLU A 214 -4.87 -29.96 21.12
CA GLU A 214 -3.94 -30.53 20.16
C GLU A 214 -3.18 -31.73 20.74
N ALA A 215 -2.66 -31.58 21.95
CA ALA A 215 -1.98 -32.69 22.67
C ALA A 215 -2.89 -33.91 22.84
N LYS A 216 -4.15 -33.67 23.27
CA LYS A 216 -5.14 -34.73 23.37
C LYS A 216 -5.44 -35.39 22.04
N ARG A 217 -5.59 -34.61 20.94
CA ARG A 217 -5.80 -35.14 19.61
C ARG A 217 -4.65 -36.06 19.17
N ILE A 218 -3.41 -35.61 19.41
CA ILE A 218 -2.21 -36.40 19.12
C ILE A 218 -2.17 -37.69 19.96
N GLU A 219 -2.50 -37.60 21.23
CA GLU A 219 -2.58 -38.76 22.14
C GLU A 219 -3.61 -39.77 21.64
N ASP A 220 -4.84 -39.32 21.34
CA ASP A 220 -5.93 -40.17 20.85
C ASP A 220 -5.57 -40.84 19.50
N GLU A 221 -4.99 -40.09 18.53
CA GLU A 221 -4.53 -40.63 17.27
C GLU A 221 -3.36 -41.59 17.43
N SER A 222 -2.36 -41.24 18.24
CA SER A 222 -1.17 -42.08 18.44
C SER A 222 -1.46 -43.38 19.19
N ALA A 223 -2.49 -43.40 20.03
CA ALA A 223 -2.96 -44.63 20.71
C ALA A 223 -3.49 -45.69 19.71
N MET A 224 -3.94 -45.28 18.53
CA MET A 224 -4.43 -46.16 17.46
C MET A 224 -3.32 -46.65 16.54
N TRP A 225 -2.10 -46.14 16.63
CA TRP A 225 -1.00 -46.50 15.75
C TRP A 225 -0.43 -47.88 16.11
N SER A 226 -0.31 -48.74 15.07
CA SER A 226 0.47 -49.97 15.18
C SER A 226 1.99 -49.63 15.27
N ASP A 227 2.78 -50.58 15.71
CA ASP A 227 4.23 -50.48 15.73
C ASP A 227 4.76 -50.16 14.30
N LYS A 228 4.19 -50.84 13.29
CA LYS A 228 4.50 -50.59 11.88
C LYS A 228 4.20 -49.14 11.46
N THR A 229 3.07 -48.56 11.89
CA THR A 229 2.71 -47.17 11.61
C THR A 229 3.68 -46.20 12.26
N ARG A 230 4.12 -46.49 13.48
CA ARG A 230 5.13 -45.70 14.19
C ARG A 230 6.47 -45.70 13.48
N GLU A 231 6.95 -46.88 13.05
CA GLU A 231 8.16 -47.04 12.25
C GLU A 231 8.07 -46.26 10.91
N GLU A 232 6.95 -46.33 10.23
CA GLU A 232 6.73 -45.57 8.98
C GLU A 232 6.76 -44.06 9.18
N ILE A 233 6.18 -43.53 10.29
CA ILE A 233 6.20 -42.11 10.63
C ILE A 233 7.64 -41.68 10.96
N ILE A 234 8.36 -42.45 11.78
CA ILE A 234 9.75 -42.17 12.12
C ILE A 234 10.61 -42.13 10.84
N ALA A 235 10.48 -43.14 9.98
CA ALA A 235 11.24 -43.21 8.72
C ALA A 235 10.90 -42.06 7.75
N LYS A 236 9.66 -41.56 7.77
CA LYS A 236 9.29 -40.35 7.00
C LYS A 236 9.95 -39.10 7.59
N GLN A 237 9.95 -38.96 8.90
CA GLN A 237 10.58 -37.83 9.59
C GLN A 237 12.09 -37.81 9.35
N GLU A 238 12.75 -38.93 9.50
CA GLU A 238 14.20 -39.07 9.22
C GLU A 238 14.54 -38.73 7.78
N ARG A 239 13.72 -39.16 6.81
CA ARG A 239 13.91 -38.79 5.41
C ARG A 239 13.71 -37.31 5.16
N LEU A 240 12.72 -36.69 5.80
CA LEU A 240 12.47 -35.26 5.70
C LEU A 240 13.65 -34.46 6.27
N GLU A 241 14.11 -34.84 7.45
CA GLU A 241 15.26 -34.21 8.10
C GLU A 241 16.55 -34.38 7.27
N ALA A 242 16.78 -35.58 6.76
CA ALA A 242 17.92 -35.84 5.88
C ALA A 242 17.87 -34.99 4.61
N TRP A 243 16.68 -34.86 4.01
CA TRP A 243 16.49 -34.02 2.83
C TRP A 243 16.66 -32.52 3.14
N GLN A 244 16.10 -32.04 4.25
CA GLN A 244 16.22 -30.63 4.66
C GLN A 244 17.67 -30.23 5.01
N ASN A 245 18.45 -31.17 5.51
CA ASN A 245 19.87 -30.95 5.87
C ASN A 245 20.86 -31.39 4.78
N SER A 246 20.36 -31.93 3.63
CA SER A 246 21.24 -32.30 2.53
C SER A 246 21.70 -31.05 1.78
N GLU A 247 22.96 -31.03 1.42
CA GLU A 247 23.49 -30.07 0.45
C GLU A 247 23.09 -30.49 -0.97
N ASP A 248 22.82 -29.52 -1.83
CA ASP A 248 22.56 -29.77 -3.24
C ASP A 248 23.82 -30.36 -3.91
N THR A 249 23.61 -31.34 -4.79
CA THR A 249 24.75 -31.93 -5.54
C THR A 249 25.27 -30.91 -6.57
N PRO A 250 26.56 -31.07 -7.01
CA PRO A 250 27.09 -30.21 -8.06
C PRO A 250 26.24 -30.20 -9.34
N GLU A 251 25.60 -31.35 -9.69
CA GLU A 251 24.72 -31.44 -10.85
C GLU A 251 23.42 -30.65 -10.64
N GLN A 252 22.85 -30.61 -9.41
CA GLN A 252 21.68 -29.84 -9.08
C GLN A 252 22.01 -28.34 -9.12
N LEU A 253 23.15 -27.96 -8.55
CA LEU A 253 23.62 -26.57 -8.60
C LEU A 253 23.91 -26.10 -10.03
N ALA A 254 24.50 -27.00 -10.88
CA ALA A 254 24.76 -26.70 -12.29
C ALA A 254 23.47 -26.54 -13.14
N ALA A 255 22.31 -27.04 -12.66
CA ALA A 255 21.01 -26.84 -13.32
C ALA A 255 20.45 -25.43 -13.10
N LEU A 256 20.95 -24.69 -12.09
CA LEU A 256 20.56 -23.29 -11.89
C LEU A 256 21.25 -22.41 -12.93
N PRO A 257 20.54 -21.45 -13.53
CA PRO A 257 21.18 -20.49 -14.43
C PRO A 257 22.21 -19.64 -13.65
N HIS A 258 23.44 -19.66 -14.09
CA HIS A 258 24.51 -18.84 -13.55
C HIS A 258 24.87 -17.73 -14.54
N LEU A 259 25.19 -16.54 -14.03
CA LEU A 259 25.78 -15.49 -14.84
C LEU A 259 27.25 -15.80 -15.07
N GLU A 260 27.65 -15.82 -16.33
CA GLU A 260 29.06 -15.93 -16.74
C GLU A 260 29.64 -14.54 -17.09
N LEU A 261 30.94 -14.42 -17.11
CA LEU A 261 31.58 -13.18 -17.53
C LEU A 261 31.22 -12.76 -18.96
N SER A 262 30.84 -13.74 -19.81
CA SER A 262 30.36 -13.52 -21.17
C SER A 262 28.99 -12.82 -21.22
N ASP A 263 28.18 -12.94 -20.16
CA ASP A 263 26.87 -12.29 -20.07
C ASP A 263 26.98 -10.81 -19.72
N LEU A 264 28.11 -10.37 -19.23
CA LEU A 264 28.39 -8.98 -18.91
C LEU A 264 28.82 -8.22 -20.17
N SER A 265 28.05 -7.16 -20.50
CA SER A 265 28.43 -6.23 -21.54
C SER A 265 29.72 -5.47 -21.12
N ARG A 266 30.72 -5.44 -21.97
CA ARG A 266 31.92 -4.62 -21.76
C ARG A 266 31.72 -3.16 -22.11
N THR A 267 30.65 -2.85 -22.83
CA THR A 267 30.23 -1.49 -23.14
C THR A 267 29.13 -1.06 -22.17
N PRO A 268 29.26 0.08 -21.49
CA PRO A 268 28.18 0.60 -20.67
C PRO A 268 26.96 0.85 -21.56
N GLN A 269 25.78 0.58 -21.02
CA GLN A 269 24.54 0.92 -21.69
C GLN A 269 24.42 2.45 -21.73
N GLU A 270 24.47 3.02 -22.93
CA GLU A 270 24.28 4.44 -23.12
C GLU A 270 22.82 4.79 -22.82
N GLN A 271 22.61 5.74 -21.92
CA GLN A 271 21.29 6.31 -21.67
C GLN A 271 21.05 7.41 -22.74
N PRO A 272 19.92 7.39 -23.43
CA PRO A 272 19.61 8.45 -24.40
C PRO A 272 19.44 9.78 -23.65
N ILE A 273 20.31 10.74 -23.90
CA ILE A 273 20.28 12.06 -23.31
C ILE A 273 20.26 13.09 -24.45
N GLU A 274 19.24 13.92 -24.46
CA GLU A 274 19.12 15.10 -25.32
C GLU A 274 19.28 16.36 -24.45
N GLU A 275 20.28 17.17 -24.73
CA GLU A 275 20.47 18.45 -24.05
C GLU A 275 19.82 19.59 -24.87
N LEU A 276 18.86 20.26 -24.25
CA LEU A 276 18.17 21.41 -24.79
C LEU A 276 18.43 22.64 -23.93
N VAL A 277 18.37 23.82 -24.52
CA VAL A 277 18.40 25.09 -23.83
C VAL A 277 17.11 25.84 -24.16
N ILE A 278 16.28 26.11 -23.16
CA ILE A 278 15.03 26.83 -23.29
C ILE A 278 15.08 28.04 -22.35
N ASP A 279 14.95 29.24 -22.92
CA ASP A 279 15.03 30.49 -22.17
C ASP A 279 16.28 30.63 -21.28
N GLY A 280 17.41 30.11 -21.77
CA GLY A 280 18.69 30.12 -21.04
C GLY A 280 18.84 29.02 -19.96
N GLN A 281 17.81 28.22 -19.74
CA GLN A 281 17.84 27.10 -18.80
C GLN A 281 18.19 25.80 -19.53
N LYS A 282 19.06 24.99 -18.92
CA LYS A 282 19.45 23.67 -19.42
C LYS A 282 18.36 22.63 -19.09
N LEU A 283 17.88 21.93 -20.09
CA LEU A 283 16.94 20.80 -19.95
C LEU A 283 17.64 19.53 -20.44
N LEU A 284 17.66 18.49 -19.61
CA LEU A 284 18.10 17.15 -19.98
C LEU A 284 16.87 16.28 -20.21
N VAL A 285 16.75 15.72 -21.42
CA VAL A 285 15.61 14.89 -21.81
C VAL A 285 16.07 13.46 -22.06
N HIS A 286 15.44 12.51 -21.37
CA HIS A 286 15.63 11.08 -21.55
C HIS A 286 14.39 10.49 -22.20
N ARG A 287 14.44 10.15 -23.47
CA ARG A 287 13.32 9.54 -24.19
C ARG A 287 13.35 8.03 -24.03
N VAL A 288 12.58 7.54 -23.06
CA VAL A 288 12.46 6.11 -22.74
C VAL A 288 11.00 5.68 -22.75
N ASN A 289 10.76 4.37 -22.89
CA ASN A 289 9.41 3.85 -22.79
C ASN A 289 8.99 3.80 -21.30
N SER A 290 8.22 4.79 -20.88
CA SER A 290 7.75 4.98 -19.50
C SER A 290 6.24 4.76 -19.34
N SER A 291 5.58 4.10 -20.30
CA SER A 291 4.13 3.84 -20.29
C SER A 291 3.27 5.12 -20.19
N GLY A 292 3.78 6.25 -20.73
CA GLY A 292 3.09 7.55 -20.69
C GLY A 292 3.27 8.29 -19.37
N ILE A 293 4.30 7.94 -18.58
CA ILE A 293 4.67 8.64 -17.35
C ILE A 293 5.88 9.54 -17.61
N ALA A 294 5.78 10.81 -17.24
CA ALA A 294 6.89 11.75 -17.22
C ALA A 294 7.49 11.81 -15.81
N TYR A 295 8.80 11.55 -15.70
CA TYR A 295 9.58 11.74 -14.48
C TYR A 295 10.33 13.07 -14.60
N ILE A 296 10.05 14.01 -13.72
CA ILE A 296 10.56 15.38 -13.79
C ILE A 296 11.32 15.70 -12.50
N THR A 297 12.53 16.21 -12.63
CA THR A 297 13.28 16.74 -11.50
C THR A 297 13.78 18.14 -11.82
N LEU A 298 13.39 19.09 -10.98
CA LEU A 298 13.89 20.48 -11.00
C LEU A 298 15.07 20.56 -10.05
N TYR A 299 16.18 21.15 -10.54
CA TYR A 299 17.42 21.30 -9.76
C TYR A 299 17.71 22.78 -9.53
N PHE A 300 17.86 23.15 -8.26
CA PHE A 300 18.22 24.51 -7.83
C PHE A 300 19.59 24.47 -7.17
N ASP A 301 20.49 25.37 -7.57
CA ASP A 301 21.85 25.45 -7.06
C ASP A 301 21.87 26.09 -5.65
N GLU A 302 22.39 25.35 -4.66
CA GLU A 302 22.43 25.75 -3.26
C GLU A 302 23.88 25.88 -2.75
N ASN A 303 24.83 26.13 -3.64
CA ASN A 303 26.28 26.25 -3.30
C ASN A 303 26.61 27.49 -2.45
N HIS A 304 25.64 28.37 -2.24
CA HIS A 304 25.79 29.57 -1.41
C HIS A 304 25.54 29.32 0.09
N TYR A 305 24.98 28.18 0.46
CA TYR A 305 24.78 27.78 1.86
C TYR A 305 26.05 27.19 2.46
N THR A 306 26.26 27.44 3.71
CA THR A 306 27.33 26.84 4.49
C THR A 306 26.93 25.43 4.94
N GLU A 307 27.91 24.57 5.27
CA GLU A 307 27.67 23.24 5.80
C GLU A 307 26.75 23.23 7.03
N ALA A 308 26.85 24.25 7.88
CA ALA A 308 26.02 24.40 9.07
C ALA A 308 24.54 24.71 8.77
N GLU A 309 24.24 25.24 7.58
CA GLU A 309 22.88 25.58 7.14
C GLU A 309 22.18 24.45 6.40
N LEU A 310 22.91 23.46 5.87
CA LEU A 310 22.36 22.33 5.13
C LEU A 310 21.29 21.53 5.91
N PRO A 311 21.42 21.28 7.23
CA PRO A 311 20.35 20.61 8.00
C PRO A 311 19.03 21.38 8.01
N ALA A 312 19.09 22.73 8.06
CA ALA A 312 17.89 23.57 8.01
C ALA A 312 17.22 23.49 6.62
N LEU A 313 18.02 23.47 5.54
CA LEU A 313 17.54 23.29 4.19
C LEU A 313 16.89 21.89 4.02
N GLY A 314 17.48 20.87 4.64
CA GLY A 314 16.89 19.51 4.66
C GLY A 314 15.55 19.45 5.41
N LEU A 315 15.42 20.23 6.50
CA LEU A 315 14.15 20.39 7.21
C LEU A 315 13.11 21.10 6.34
N LEU A 316 13.51 22.19 5.67
CA LEU A 316 12.67 22.92 4.73
C LEU A 316 12.08 22.00 3.65
N CYS A 317 12.91 21.16 3.04
CA CYS A 317 12.47 20.22 2.02
C CYS A 317 11.36 19.28 2.54
N ARG A 318 11.42 18.87 3.80
CA ARG A 318 10.39 18.02 4.42
C ARG A 318 9.09 18.74 4.77
N LEU A 319 9.12 20.08 4.82
CA LEU A 319 7.94 20.90 5.08
C LEU A 319 7.15 21.20 3.79
N PHE A 320 7.81 21.21 2.65
CA PHE A 320 7.14 21.37 1.35
C PHE A 320 6.08 20.29 1.14
N GLY A 321 4.87 20.69 0.75
CA GLY A 321 3.70 19.82 0.59
C GLY A 321 3.02 19.42 1.92
N ASN A 322 3.64 19.67 3.06
CA ASN A 322 3.06 19.42 4.40
C ASN A 322 2.57 20.68 5.11
N LEU A 323 2.72 21.84 4.48
CA LEU A 323 2.19 23.12 4.92
C LEU A 323 1.23 23.67 3.88
N GLU A 324 0.31 24.53 4.36
CA GLU A 324 -0.59 25.26 3.46
C GLU A 324 0.18 26.27 2.59
N THR A 325 -0.35 26.57 1.42
CA THR A 325 0.12 27.63 0.54
C THR A 325 -0.79 28.85 0.66
N THR A 326 -0.50 29.90 -0.10
CA THR A 326 -1.40 31.06 -0.21
C THR A 326 -2.70 30.71 -0.97
N GLN A 327 -2.74 29.58 -1.69
CA GLN A 327 -3.87 29.18 -2.54
C GLN A 327 -4.60 27.95 -2.03
N SER A 328 -3.92 27.05 -1.31
CA SER A 328 -4.45 25.74 -0.97
C SER A 328 -4.16 25.37 0.48
N SER A 329 -5.12 24.75 1.13
CA SER A 329 -4.91 24.04 2.40
C SER A 329 -4.05 22.79 2.21
N VAL A 330 -3.52 22.23 3.30
CA VAL A 330 -2.74 20.98 3.26
C VAL A 330 -3.56 19.82 2.67
N GLU A 331 -4.86 19.74 3.00
CA GLU A 331 -5.74 18.69 2.47
C GLU A 331 -5.92 18.83 0.97
N GLU A 332 -6.18 20.04 0.47
CA GLU A 332 -6.30 20.31 -0.98
C GLU A 332 -5.00 20.02 -1.72
N LEU A 333 -3.84 20.39 -1.16
CA LEU A 333 -2.54 20.04 -1.76
C LEU A 333 -2.36 18.54 -1.87
N ASN A 334 -2.63 17.80 -0.80
CA ASN A 334 -2.52 16.35 -0.80
C ASN A 334 -3.46 15.69 -1.82
N ASN A 335 -4.70 16.17 -1.93
CA ASN A 335 -5.64 15.68 -2.93
C ASN A 335 -5.17 15.97 -4.35
N ARG A 336 -4.64 17.19 -4.61
CA ARG A 336 -4.10 17.56 -5.92
C ARG A 336 -2.83 16.77 -6.28
N VAL A 337 -1.93 16.53 -5.33
CA VAL A 337 -0.76 15.65 -5.55
C VAL A 337 -1.22 14.24 -5.91
N ARG A 338 -2.16 13.66 -5.18
CA ARG A 338 -2.70 12.31 -5.46
C ARG A 338 -3.43 12.22 -6.80
N LEU A 339 -4.08 13.29 -7.22
CA LEU A 339 -4.79 13.34 -8.51
C LEU A 339 -3.84 13.48 -9.70
N LEU A 340 -2.79 14.30 -9.57
CA LEU A 340 -1.95 14.70 -10.67
C LEU A 340 -0.62 13.93 -10.74
N CYS A 341 -0.12 13.42 -9.62
CA CYS A 341 1.23 12.86 -9.50
C CYS A 341 1.18 11.47 -8.88
N GLY A 342 2.07 10.59 -9.33
CA GLY A 342 2.34 9.32 -8.65
C GLY A 342 3.21 9.55 -7.40
N SER A 343 4.12 10.51 -7.47
CA SER A 343 4.94 10.96 -6.34
C SER A 343 5.30 12.43 -6.51
N MET A 344 5.53 13.13 -5.42
CA MET A 344 6.14 14.47 -5.41
C MET A 344 6.98 14.59 -4.14
N THR A 345 8.28 14.81 -4.30
CA THR A 345 9.25 14.85 -3.20
C THR A 345 10.21 16.00 -3.35
N PHE A 346 10.62 16.56 -2.21
CA PHE A 346 11.60 17.63 -2.14
C PHE A 346 12.76 17.16 -1.27
N PHE A 347 13.98 17.29 -1.75
CA PHE A 347 15.17 16.80 -1.05
C PHE A 347 16.42 17.56 -1.47
N ILE A 348 17.48 17.42 -0.68
CA ILE A 348 18.82 17.90 -1.03
C ILE A 348 19.62 16.73 -1.56
N SER A 349 20.36 16.95 -2.63
CA SER A 349 21.32 16.01 -3.18
C SER A 349 22.66 16.68 -3.48
N THR A 350 23.70 15.90 -3.43
CA THR A 350 25.07 16.32 -3.80
C THR A 350 25.52 15.57 -5.05
N PHE A 351 26.12 16.30 -5.97
CA PHE A 351 26.62 15.75 -7.22
C PHE A 351 28.12 16.05 -7.35
N ASN A 352 28.90 15.03 -7.65
CA ASN A 352 30.32 15.20 -7.94
C ASN A 352 30.50 15.92 -9.29
N ILE A 353 31.49 16.78 -9.36
CA ILE A 353 31.89 17.43 -10.62
C ILE A 353 32.65 16.41 -11.46
N LYS A 354 32.27 16.27 -12.74
CA LYS A 354 32.77 15.22 -13.64
C LYS A 354 34.32 15.12 -13.69
N ASP A 355 34.98 16.27 -13.73
CA ASP A 355 36.43 16.33 -13.93
C ASP A 355 37.21 16.70 -12.66
N ASP A 356 36.51 16.82 -11.52
CA ASP A 356 37.10 17.13 -10.21
C ASP A 356 36.38 16.37 -9.08
N SER A 357 36.92 15.22 -8.73
CA SER A 357 36.35 14.36 -7.68
C SER A 357 36.50 14.94 -6.26
N SER A 358 37.27 16.02 -6.09
CA SER A 358 37.42 16.71 -4.81
C SER A 358 36.33 17.76 -4.56
N CYS A 359 35.55 18.09 -5.59
CA CYS A 359 34.49 19.09 -5.54
C CYS A 359 33.11 18.45 -5.76
N CYS A 360 32.12 18.94 -5.05
CA CYS A 360 30.72 18.59 -5.27
C CYS A 360 29.87 19.87 -5.36
N THR A 361 28.69 19.74 -5.94
CA THR A 361 27.65 20.78 -5.95
C THR A 361 26.45 20.29 -5.15
N VAL A 362 25.88 21.18 -4.34
CA VAL A 362 24.67 20.93 -3.56
C VAL A 362 23.47 21.47 -4.33
N LYS A 363 22.43 20.66 -4.47
CA LYS A 363 21.20 21.06 -5.15
C LYS A 363 19.98 20.72 -4.31
N LEU A 364 19.04 21.67 -4.23
CA LEU A 364 17.67 21.38 -3.86
C LEU A 364 16.98 20.76 -5.08
N CYS A 365 16.35 19.64 -4.87
CA CYS A 365 15.66 18.87 -5.91
C CYS A 365 14.17 18.85 -5.59
N ALA A 366 13.33 19.19 -6.59
CA ALA A 366 11.90 18.91 -6.58
C ALA A 366 11.64 17.84 -7.65
N SER A 367 11.35 16.61 -7.21
CA SER A 367 11.17 15.46 -8.09
C SER A 367 9.73 14.97 -8.02
N PHE A 368 9.11 14.76 -9.18
CA PHE A 368 7.77 14.25 -9.28
C PHE A 368 7.57 13.42 -10.52
N SER A 369 6.63 12.48 -10.44
CA SER A 369 6.18 11.65 -11.56
C SER A 369 4.72 11.93 -11.86
N THR A 370 4.36 11.99 -13.13
CA THR A 370 3.00 12.34 -13.56
C THR A 370 2.68 11.70 -14.92
N LEU A 371 1.40 11.56 -15.25
CA LEU A 371 1.01 11.20 -16.61
C LEU A 371 1.32 12.36 -17.56
N GLU A 372 1.69 12.05 -18.81
CA GLU A 372 1.99 13.08 -19.84
C GLU A 372 0.87 14.12 -19.99
N SER A 373 -0.40 13.70 -19.85
CA SER A 373 -1.56 14.60 -19.91
C SER A 373 -1.61 15.63 -18.79
N ASN A 374 -0.92 15.40 -17.69
CA ASN A 374 -1.01 16.20 -16.47
C ASN A 374 0.27 17.02 -16.19
N VAL A 375 1.26 16.97 -17.08
CA VAL A 375 2.58 17.61 -16.88
C VAL A 375 2.45 19.09 -16.52
N ASP A 376 1.67 19.86 -17.25
CA ASP A 376 1.53 21.31 -17.01
C ASP A 376 0.93 21.59 -15.64
N GLN A 377 -0.04 20.81 -15.23
CA GLN A 377 -0.70 20.95 -13.92
C GLN A 377 0.23 20.53 -12.78
N ALA A 378 1.00 19.46 -12.95
CA ALA A 378 1.96 18.96 -11.98
C ALA A 378 3.12 19.95 -11.78
N VAL A 379 3.64 20.54 -12.87
CA VAL A 379 4.66 21.59 -12.80
C VAL A 379 4.12 22.82 -12.07
N SER A 380 2.89 23.25 -12.37
CA SER A 380 2.23 24.38 -11.71
C SER A 380 2.04 24.12 -10.22
N LEU A 381 1.68 22.90 -9.83
CA LEU A 381 1.54 22.49 -8.44
C LEU A 381 2.90 22.50 -7.69
N ALA A 382 3.95 21.97 -8.31
CA ALA A 382 5.30 22.02 -7.76
C ALA A 382 5.78 23.48 -7.56
N ALA A 383 5.52 24.36 -8.53
CA ALA A 383 5.83 25.79 -8.44
C ALA A 383 5.06 26.47 -7.31
N GLU A 384 3.76 26.19 -7.14
CA GLU A 384 2.95 26.68 -6.02
C GLU A 384 3.57 26.28 -4.67
N ILE A 385 3.88 24.98 -4.50
CA ILE A 385 4.48 24.48 -3.26
C ILE A 385 5.83 25.15 -2.98
N LEU A 386 6.70 25.28 -3.97
CA LEU A 386 8.04 25.87 -3.80
C LEU A 386 8.00 27.36 -3.48
N THR A 387 7.05 28.12 -4.06
CA THR A 387 7.06 29.59 -4.01
C THR A 387 6.00 30.20 -3.09
N GLN A 388 4.99 29.44 -2.68
CA GLN A 388 3.82 29.97 -1.97
C GLN A 388 3.52 29.28 -0.64
N THR A 389 4.38 28.34 -0.20
CA THR A 389 4.25 27.70 1.12
C THR A 389 4.33 28.76 2.22
N ARG A 390 3.42 28.69 3.18
CA ARG A 390 3.32 29.63 4.30
C ARG A 390 4.01 29.08 5.53
N PHE A 391 4.95 29.85 6.07
CA PHE A 391 5.70 29.53 7.29
C PHE A 391 5.27 30.36 8.51
N ASP A 392 4.30 31.24 8.34
CA ASP A 392 3.86 32.25 9.30
C ASP A 392 2.53 31.88 9.99
N THR A 393 2.08 30.63 9.88
CA THR A 393 0.81 30.18 10.45
C THR A 393 1.02 29.37 11.73
N ALA A 394 -0.01 29.29 12.58
CA ALA A 394 0.02 28.43 13.77
C ALA A 394 0.19 26.93 13.41
N ASN A 395 -0.29 26.53 12.21
CA ASN A 395 -0.11 25.18 11.70
C ASN A 395 1.34 24.87 11.31
N SER A 396 2.09 25.88 10.82
CA SER A 396 3.50 25.67 10.45
C SER A 396 4.38 25.40 11.67
N GLU A 397 4.18 26.10 12.78
CA GLU A 397 4.93 25.84 14.03
C GLU A 397 4.66 24.41 14.54
N LYS A 398 3.40 23.99 14.55
CA LYS A 398 3.02 22.62 14.94
C LYS A 398 3.66 21.58 14.03
N ALA A 399 3.59 21.78 12.72
CA ALA A 399 4.16 20.83 11.72
C ALA A 399 5.68 20.69 11.90
N VAL A 400 6.40 21.79 12.15
CA VAL A 400 7.86 21.76 12.45
C VAL A 400 8.15 20.94 13.70
N LEU A 401 7.40 21.17 14.78
CA LEU A 401 7.58 20.43 16.04
C LEU A 401 7.28 18.93 15.87
N ASP A 402 6.22 18.59 15.16
CA ASP A 402 5.84 17.19 14.91
C ASP A 402 6.88 16.49 14.01
N LEU A 403 7.38 17.18 12.99
CA LEU A 403 8.46 16.67 12.13
C LEU A 403 9.76 16.43 12.91
N LEU A 404 10.15 17.37 13.76
CA LEU A 404 11.33 17.20 14.62
C LEU A 404 11.18 16.02 15.59
N ARG A 405 9.98 15.79 16.12
CA ARG A 405 9.69 14.60 16.94
C ARG A 405 9.84 13.31 16.15
N GLN A 406 9.32 13.26 14.91
CA GLN A 406 9.45 12.08 14.04
C GLN A 406 10.91 11.80 13.69
N ILE A 407 11.70 12.81 13.33
CA ILE A 407 13.13 12.68 13.07
C ILE A 407 13.85 12.11 14.30
N LYS A 408 13.56 12.66 15.49
CA LYS A 408 14.15 12.19 16.73
C LYS A 408 13.80 10.72 17.01
N MET A 409 12.55 10.31 16.80
CA MET A 409 12.14 8.91 16.97
C MET A 409 12.86 7.98 16.00
N GLY A 410 12.93 8.34 14.71
CA GLY A 410 13.66 7.55 13.71
C GLY A 410 15.15 7.39 14.01
N CYS A 411 15.80 8.42 14.58
CA CYS A 411 17.19 8.32 15.03
C CYS A 411 17.35 7.31 16.20
N PHE A 412 16.39 7.23 17.11
CA PHE A 412 16.44 6.26 18.23
C PHE A 412 16.25 4.84 17.75
N GLU A 413 15.34 4.58 16.82
CA GLU A 413 15.10 3.23 16.27
C GLU A 413 16.32 2.68 15.52
N GLN A 414 17.06 3.54 14.80
CA GLN A 414 18.30 3.14 14.11
C GLN A 414 19.49 2.87 15.06
N THR A 415 19.44 3.37 16.29
CA THR A 415 20.54 3.19 17.26
C THR A 415 20.37 1.92 18.09
N VAL A 416 19.21 1.25 18.01
CA VAL A 416 18.86 0.06 18.80
C VAL A 416 18.98 -1.24 17.97
N MET A 417 19.20 -1.15 16.66
CA MET A 417 19.53 -2.27 15.78
C MET A 417 21.06 -2.40 15.62
#